data_86281dabe1f21035aa94539de03d6a23
#
_entry.id   86281dabe1f21035aa94539de03d6a23
#
_cell.length_a   1.000
_cell.length_b   1.000
_cell.length_c   1.000
_cell.angle_alpha   90.00
_cell.angle_beta   90.00
_cell.angle_gamma   90.00
#
_symmetry.space_group_name_H-M   'P 1'
#
loop_
_entity.id
_entity.type
_entity.pdbx_description
1 polymer ?
#
loop_
_entity_poly.entity_id
_entity_poly.type
_entity_poly.pdbx_seq_one_letter_code
_entity_poly.pdbx_strand_id
1 'polypeptide(L)'
;MSQGSRRIVDAVRGMREPFYARIALVSLAAVALIGLGACGRSPAADAKDATAGALTAHVGVIKVGRKTLERRLTVSSELVPFQETDVYAKESGFVKSLLVDYGTRVRKGQLMAVLEIPELEAQLRQDDAMTRNASDRISRAQHELDRAEAQHHVLHLQATRLTTVSTTKPGLVAQQEVDDATGKDLAAESAVESAKSNLESIRSDLLGAQAKREHDGVLLDYAKITAPFAGTITQRFANLGMLMQAGTNSSTQAMPLVRLSQDDLFRLVIPVPETYVRFVHIGDPVEVTVPALDRKLPGKVARFSVDVKEDTRTMHTEVDVPNTNRLLMPGMYAEAIIRLERKPDALFVPLQAVNHAGDQASVYVINSANKVEDRNVTLGLQTDSDAEIASGLQEGEMIAVSDRSGLKAGQVVQPQVVDAMQYQGEKEH
;
A
#
# COMPACT_ATOMS: atom_id res chain seq x y z
N MET A 1 -7.92 -19.33 48.87
CA MET A 1 -7.66 -18.11 49.62
C MET A 1 -7.88 -16.98 48.65
N SER A 2 -9.03 -16.55 48.23
CA SER A 2 -10.24 -15.96 48.87
C SER A 2 -9.97 -14.63 49.58
N GLN A 3 -10.64 -13.62 49.05
CA GLN A 3 -10.85 -12.27 49.55
C GLN A 3 -9.77 -11.20 49.21
N GLY A 4 -10.03 -10.41 48.19
CA GLY A 4 -9.23 -9.22 47.84
C GLY A 4 -9.72 -8.39 46.64
N SER A 5 -10.90 -8.66 46.08
CA SER A 5 -11.35 -8.00 44.84
C SER A 5 -12.81 -7.55 44.86
N ARG A 6 -13.30 -6.98 45.97
CA ARG A 6 -14.69 -6.46 46.07
C ARG A 6 -14.80 -5.10 46.79
N ARG A 7 -13.80 -4.19 46.72
CA ARG A 7 -13.88 -2.88 47.37
C ARG A 7 -13.50 -1.66 46.52
N ILE A 8 -13.50 -1.75 45.18
CA ILE A 8 -13.19 -0.57 44.28
C ILE A 8 -14.36 -0.18 43.36
N VAL A 9 -15.52 -0.83 43.45
CA VAL A 9 -16.66 -0.51 42.55
C VAL A 9 -17.72 0.42 43.17
N ASP A 10 -17.69 0.72 44.48
CA ASP A 10 -18.74 1.52 45.16
C ASP A 10 -18.38 3.00 45.43
N ALA A 11 -17.29 3.55 44.88
CA ALA A 11 -16.87 4.93 45.14
C ALA A 11 -17.12 5.94 44.01
N VAL A 12 -17.79 5.60 42.90
CA VAL A 12 -18.05 6.51 41.76
C VAL A 12 -19.54 6.65 41.43
N ARG A 13 -20.44 6.47 42.41
CA ARG A 13 -21.90 6.64 42.22
C ARG A 13 -22.51 7.66 43.13
N GLY A 14 -21.93 8.87 43.18
CA GLY A 14 -22.47 9.93 44.02
C GLY A 14 -21.98 11.30 43.68
N MET A 15 -22.21 11.84 42.47
CA MET A 15 -22.15 13.29 42.21
C MET A 15 -22.63 13.60 40.76
N ARG A 16 -23.96 13.56 40.57
CA ARG A 16 -24.61 14.25 39.43
C ARG A 16 -26.07 14.40 39.74
N GLU A 17 -26.43 15.60 40.22
CA GLU A 17 -27.72 16.28 40.14
C GLU A 17 -27.66 17.63 40.91
N PRO A 18 -28.46 18.67 40.62
CA PRO A 18 -28.94 19.19 39.36
C PRO A 18 -28.70 20.72 39.25
N PHE A 19 -28.21 21.21 38.13
CA PHE A 19 -28.02 22.66 37.91
C PHE A 19 -29.04 23.30 36.94
N TYR A 20 -30.02 22.57 36.44
CA TYR A 20 -30.98 23.06 35.42
C TYR A 20 -32.41 23.32 35.94
N ALA A 21 -32.69 23.24 37.24
CA ALA A 21 -34.05 23.42 37.80
C ALA A 21 -34.35 24.80 38.43
N ARG A 22 -33.53 25.82 38.20
CA ARG A 22 -33.74 27.15 38.83
C ARG A 22 -33.85 28.35 37.87
N ILE A 23 -33.97 28.15 36.55
CA ILE A 23 -34.15 29.27 35.58
C ILE A 23 -35.56 29.33 34.96
N ALA A 24 -36.48 28.41 35.28
CA ALA A 24 -37.80 28.33 34.65
C ALA A 24 -38.95 29.00 35.45
N LEU A 25 -38.68 29.80 36.50
CA LEU A 25 -39.74 30.34 37.39
C LEU A 25 -39.77 31.87 37.54
N VAL A 26 -39.05 32.63 36.72
CA VAL A 26 -39.01 34.12 36.79
C VAL A 26 -39.56 34.81 35.52
N SER A 27 -39.96 34.14 34.50
CA SER A 27 -40.42 34.75 33.23
C SER A 27 -41.95 34.68 32.97
N LEU A 28 -42.81 34.42 33.96
CA LEU A 28 -44.28 34.35 33.79
C LEU A 28 -45.06 35.42 34.54
N ALA A 29 -44.49 36.54 34.96
CA ALA A 29 -45.15 37.58 35.74
C ALA A 29 -45.11 38.99 35.13
N ALA A 30 -44.82 39.16 33.84
CA ALA A 30 -44.66 40.51 33.24
C ALA A 30 -45.51 40.78 31.97
N VAL A 31 -46.58 40.04 31.69
CA VAL A 31 -47.46 40.25 30.49
C VAL A 31 -48.94 40.37 30.86
N ALA A 32 -49.29 41.01 31.97
CA ALA A 32 -50.70 41.27 32.32
C ALA A 32 -50.90 42.66 32.92
N LEU A 33 -50.59 43.70 32.15
CA LEU A 33 -51.06 45.09 32.47
C LEU A 33 -50.64 46.03 31.33
N ILE A 34 -51.40 46.09 30.23
CA ILE A 34 -51.60 47.27 29.36
C ILE A 34 -52.67 46.81 28.32
N GLY A 35 -53.90 47.05 28.62
CA GLY A 35 -55.01 46.86 27.72
C GLY A 35 -56.24 47.52 28.24
N LEU A 36 -56.36 48.86 28.12
CA LEU A 36 -57.62 49.57 28.13
C LEU A 36 -57.33 51.03 27.73
N GLY A 37 -57.86 51.43 26.61
CA GLY A 37 -58.00 52.84 26.30
C GLY A 37 -57.92 53.20 24.83
N ALA A 38 -59.08 53.32 24.25
CA ALA A 38 -59.51 54.37 23.33
C ALA A 38 -60.18 53.84 22.03
N CYS A 39 -61.53 53.85 22.11
CA CYS A 39 -62.41 54.00 20.95
C CYS A 39 -62.21 55.38 20.32
N GLY A 40 -61.97 55.45 19.03
CA GLY A 40 -61.98 56.66 18.18
C GLY A 40 -62.55 56.33 16.84
N ARG A 41 -63.65 56.92 16.51
CA ARG A 41 -64.61 56.69 15.38
C ARG A 41 -64.16 57.44 14.15
N SER A 42 -64.12 56.78 12.97
CA SER A 42 -64.41 57.19 11.57
C SER A 42 -63.91 58.55 11.05
N PRO A 43 -63.72 58.69 9.73
CA PRO A 43 -64.62 58.36 8.68
C PRO A 43 -64.08 57.72 7.43
N ALA A 44 -65.00 57.15 6.66
CA ALA A 44 -64.83 56.63 5.31
C ALA A 44 -64.31 57.73 4.37
N ALA A 45 -63.29 57.40 3.59
CA ALA A 45 -62.90 58.12 2.42
C ALA A 45 -62.57 57.09 1.31
N ASP A 46 -63.33 57.27 0.29
CA ASP A 46 -63.34 56.75 -1.06
C ASP A 46 -62.15 55.82 -1.51
N ALA A 47 -62.55 54.60 -1.87
CA ALA A 47 -61.82 53.73 -2.73
C ALA A 47 -61.70 54.39 -4.14
N LYS A 48 -60.60 54.99 -4.42
CA LYS A 48 -60.16 55.22 -5.80
C LYS A 48 -59.30 54.03 -6.23
N ASP A 49 -59.67 53.44 -7.33
CA ASP A 49 -58.94 52.46 -8.11
C ASP A 49 -57.43 52.74 -8.12
N ALA A 50 -56.68 51.99 -7.33
CA ALA A 50 -55.26 51.82 -7.56
C ALA A 50 -55.13 50.62 -8.51
N THR A 51 -55.04 50.91 -9.77
CA THR A 51 -54.48 50.01 -10.79
C THR A 51 -53.18 49.45 -10.23
N ALA A 52 -53.20 48.20 -9.78
CA ALA A 52 -52.02 47.49 -9.38
C ALA A 52 -51.09 47.42 -10.61
N GLY A 53 -50.15 48.37 -10.69
CA GLY A 53 -48.99 48.22 -11.57
C GLY A 53 -48.33 46.92 -11.18
N ALA A 54 -48.44 45.91 -12.04
CA ALA A 54 -47.73 44.66 -11.89
C ALA A 54 -46.26 44.98 -11.70
N LEU A 55 -45.76 44.83 -10.49
CA LEU A 55 -44.33 44.89 -10.23
C LEU A 55 -43.73 43.76 -11.08
N THR A 56 -43.19 44.17 -12.25
CA THR A 56 -42.49 43.22 -13.13
C THR A 56 -41.26 42.74 -12.37
N ALA A 57 -41.28 41.50 -11.98
CA ALA A 57 -40.17 40.90 -11.25
C ALA A 57 -38.92 40.96 -12.10
N HIS A 58 -37.83 41.48 -11.52
CA HIS A 58 -36.52 41.45 -12.18
C HIS A 58 -35.98 40.03 -11.98
N VAL A 59 -35.53 39.41 -13.08
CA VAL A 59 -35.01 38.05 -13.09
C VAL A 59 -33.67 38.02 -13.77
N GLY A 60 -32.65 37.51 -13.05
CA GLY A 60 -31.31 37.28 -13.65
C GLY A 60 -31.40 36.12 -14.65
N VAL A 61 -30.99 36.39 -15.88
CA VAL A 61 -31.02 35.40 -16.97
C VAL A 61 -29.63 35.19 -17.57
N ILE A 62 -29.37 33.97 -18.05
CA ILE A 62 -28.22 33.65 -18.88
C ILE A 62 -28.68 33.09 -20.22
N LYS A 63 -27.82 33.18 -21.23
CA LYS A 63 -28.03 32.50 -22.50
C LYS A 63 -27.44 31.07 -22.41
N VAL A 64 -28.23 30.12 -22.86
CA VAL A 64 -27.80 28.74 -23.00
C VAL A 64 -26.68 28.67 -24.03
N GLY A 65 -25.55 28.14 -23.66
CA GLY A 65 -24.35 28.04 -24.52
C GLY A 65 -23.80 26.59 -24.51
N ARG A 66 -22.68 26.46 -25.21
CA ARG A 66 -21.95 25.19 -25.26
C ARG A 66 -20.59 25.32 -24.63
N LYS A 67 -20.20 24.31 -23.86
CA LYS A 67 -18.83 24.14 -23.33
C LYS A 67 -18.48 22.67 -23.11
N THR A 68 -17.19 22.41 -22.93
CA THR A 68 -16.77 21.09 -22.49
C THR A 68 -17.10 20.92 -21.01
N LEU A 69 -17.92 19.90 -20.71
CA LEU A 69 -18.20 19.49 -19.33
C LEU A 69 -17.28 18.32 -18.94
N GLU A 70 -16.74 18.40 -17.75
CA GLU A 70 -15.91 17.34 -17.17
C GLU A 70 -16.40 17.02 -15.75
N ARG A 71 -16.75 15.77 -15.53
CA ARG A 71 -17.00 15.27 -14.17
C ARG A 71 -15.66 14.87 -13.56
N ARG A 72 -15.33 15.45 -12.44
CA ARG A 72 -14.10 15.17 -11.70
C ARG A 72 -14.44 14.60 -10.34
N LEU A 73 -13.61 13.66 -9.87
CA LEU A 73 -13.63 13.18 -8.51
C LEU A 73 -12.35 13.68 -7.84
N THR A 74 -12.52 14.45 -6.77
CA THR A 74 -11.40 14.91 -5.93
C THR A 74 -11.42 14.13 -4.63
N VAL A 75 -10.33 13.45 -4.33
CA VAL A 75 -10.17 12.65 -3.12
C VAL A 75 -8.82 12.94 -2.50
N SER A 76 -8.82 13.28 -1.22
CA SER A 76 -7.58 13.47 -0.44
C SER A 76 -7.17 12.17 0.23
N SER A 77 -5.88 11.87 0.21
CA SER A 77 -5.31 10.70 0.86
C SER A 77 -3.83 10.90 1.19
N GLU A 78 -3.25 9.92 1.85
CA GLU A 78 -1.85 9.90 2.25
C GLU A 78 -0.98 9.19 1.21
N LEU A 79 0.21 9.77 0.93
CA LEU A 79 1.22 9.15 0.10
C LEU A 79 1.96 8.08 0.89
N VAL A 80 1.84 6.85 0.45
CA VAL A 80 2.60 5.72 1.01
C VAL A 80 3.71 5.32 0.04
N PRO A 81 4.88 4.87 0.53
CA PRO A 81 5.93 4.37 -0.35
C PRO A 81 5.47 3.12 -1.10
N PHE A 82 6.02 2.88 -2.28
CA PHE A 82 5.70 1.68 -3.06
C PHE A 82 6.03 0.40 -2.29
N GLN A 83 7.15 0.39 -1.57
CA GLN A 83 7.56 -0.66 -0.65
C GLN A 83 8.13 -0.06 0.62
N GLU A 84 7.73 -0.60 1.75
CA GLU A 84 8.30 -0.31 3.05
C GLU A 84 8.46 -1.62 3.83
N THR A 85 9.58 -1.80 4.48
CA THR A 85 9.84 -3.00 5.27
C THR A 85 10.68 -2.69 6.49
N ASP A 86 10.36 -3.35 7.57
CA ASP A 86 11.22 -3.44 8.75
C ASP A 86 12.27 -4.51 8.53
N VAL A 87 13.55 -4.14 8.61
CA VAL A 87 14.67 -5.04 8.40
C VAL A 87 15.09 -5.64 9.74
N TYR A 88 15.02 -6.95 9.83
CA TYR A 88 15.35 -7.72 11.03
C TYR A 88 16.69 -8.43 10.86
N ALA A 89 17.33 -8.73 11.99
CA ALA A 89 18.43 -9.67 12.04
C ALA A 89 17.91 -11.10 11.81
N LYS A 90 18.63 -11.89 11.03
CA LYS A 90 18.33 -13.32 10.82
C LYS A 90 18.96 -14.20 11.92
N GLU A 91 20.05 -13.73 12.50
CA GLU A 91 20.75 -14.37 13.62
C GLU A 91 20.87 -13.41 14.81
N SER A 92 20.94 -13.97 16.01
CA SER A 92 21.09 -13.20 17.23
C SER A 92 22.55 -12.81 17.43
N GLY A 93 22.79 -11.54 17.80
CA GLY A 93 24.15 -11.04 18.02
C GLY A 93 24.18 -9.58 18.45
N PHE A 94 25.33 -9.12 18.88
CA PHE A 94 25.53 -7.71 19.24
C PHE A 94 25.84 -6.87 18.01
N VAL A 95 25.27 -5.66 17.92
CA VAL A 95 25.57 -4.72 16.84
C VAL A 95 27.00 -4.23 16.98
N LYS A 96 27.91 -4.77 16.17
CA LYS A 96 29.34 -4.39 16.12
C LYS A 96 29.54 -3.06 15.40
N SER A 97 28.85 -2.88 14.27
CA SER A 97 28.88 -1.65 13.50
C SER A 97 27.52 -1.38 12.86
N LEU A 98 27.16 -0.10 12.82
CA LEU A 98 25.96 0.40 12.17
C LEU A 98 26.39 1.48 11.18
N LEU A 99 26.17 1.24 9.89
CA LEU A 99 26.67 2.05 8.78
C LEU A 99 25.62 2.97 8.19
N VAL A 100 24.39 2.96 8.75
CA VAL A 100 23.24 3.72 8.29
C VAL A 100 22.56 4.43 9.45
N ASP A 101 21.93 5.57 9.15
CA ASP A 101 21.14 6.35 10.10
C ASP A 101 19.89 6.91 9.41
N TYR A 102 19.04 7.65 10.13
CA TYR A 102 17.89 8.36 9.59
C TYR A 102 18.27 9.15 8.32
N GLY A 103 17.45 9.03 7.28
CA GLY A 103 17.67 9.71 6.02
C GLY A 103 18.81 9.14 5.17
N THR A 104 19.56 8.14 5.65
CA THR A 104 20.59 7.48 4.85
C THR A 104 19.96 6.74 3.69
N ARG A 105 20.42 7.03 2.47
CA ARG A 105 20.02 6.31 1.28
C ARG A 105 20.91 5.10 1.05
N VAL A 106 20.28 3.97 0.77
CA VAL A 106 20.98 2.70 0.51
C VAL A 106 20.60 2.12 -0.85
N ARG A 107 21.53 1.36 -1.44
CA ARG A 107 21.29 0.56 -2.64
C ARG A 107 20.95 -0.87 -2.25
N LYS A 108 20.25 -1.60 -3.12
CA LYS A 108 20.03 -3.04 -2.93
C LYS A 108 21.35 -3.77 -2.69
N GLY A 109 21.41 -4.60 -1.64
CA GLY A 109 22.60 -5.35 -1.23
C GLY A 109 23.65 -4.55 -0.46
N GLN A 110 23.45 -3.24 -0.24
CA GLN A 110 24.38 -2.42 0.55
C GLN A 110 24.36 -2.86 2.01
N LEU A 111 25.56 -2.99 2.60
CA LEU A 111 25.73 -3.33 4.01
C LEU A 111 25.23 -2.19 4.90
N MET A 112 24.31 -2.53 5.82
CA MET A 112 23.72 -1.57 6.76
C MET A 112 24.26 -1.74 8.17
N ALA A 113 24.47 -2.99 8.60
CA ALA A 113 25.03 -3.30 9.92
C ALA A 113 25.78 -4.62 9.89
N VAL A 114 26.69 -4.77 10.86
CA VAL A 114 27.40 -6.03 11.13
C VAL A 114 27.13 -6.41 12.57
N LEU A 115 26.69 -7.65 12.79
CA LEU A 115 26.56 -8.25 14.10
C LEU A 115 27.86 -8.96 14.48
N GLU A 116 28.19 -8.96 15.75
CA GLU A 116 29.25 -9.77 16.35
C GLU A 116 28.62 -11.00 16.97
N ILE A 117 29.04 -12.18 16.48
CA ILE A 117 28.56 -13.51 16.91
C ILE A 117 29.77 -14.39 17.17
N PRO A 118 30.46 -14.22 18.33
CA PRO A 118 31.71 -14.92 18.61
C PRO A 118 31.60 -16.44 18.58
N GLU A 119 30.42 -16.97 18.96
CA GLU A 119 30.12 -18.39 18.99
C GLU A 119 30.18 -19.00 17.59
N LEU A 120 29.57 -18.36 16.59
CA LEU A 120 29.61 -18.82 15.19
C LEU A 120 31.02 -18.70 14.59
N GLU A 121 31.77 -17.65 14.92
CA GLU A 121 33.14 -17.52 14.48
C GLU A 121 34.02 -18.65 15.06
N ALA A 122 33.82 -19.02 16.34
CA ALA A 122 34.54 -20.14 16.97
C ALA A 122 34.13 -21.48 16.34
N GLN A 123 32.85 -21.67 16.06
CA GLN A 123 32.32 -22.88 15.41
C GLN A 123 32.91 -23.05 14.02
N LEU A 124 32.98 -21.98 13.20
CA LEU A 124 33.54 -22.03 11.86
C LEU A 124 35.06 -22.40 11.89
N ARG A 125 35.81 -21.86 12.88
CA ARG A 125 37.23 -22.30 13.07
C ARG A 125 37.32 -23.78 13.41
N GLN A 126 36.40 -24.33 14.21
CA GLN A 126 36.34 -25.76 14.52
C GLN A 126 36.05 -26.59 13.26
N ASP A 127 35.10 -26.16 12.43
CA ASP A 127 34.74 -26.85 11.19
C ASP A 127 35.88 -26.81 10.15
N ASP A 128 36.61 -25.69 10.07
CA ASP A 128 37.84 -25.61 9.28
C ASP A 128 38.88 -26.63 9.71
N ALA A 129 39.03 -26.85 11.03
CA ALA A 129 39.92 -27.85 11.56
C ALA A 129 39.45 -29.30 11.28
N MET A 130 38.15 -29.56 11.39
CA MET A 130 37.53 -30.85 11.04
C MET A 130 37.72 -31.19 9.56
N THR A 131 37.48 -30.22 8.67
CA THR A 131 37.66 -30.36 7.21
C THR A 131 39.11 -30.70 6.88
N ARG A 132 40.10 -30.02 7.50
CA ARG A 132 41.54 -30.35 7.34
C ARG A 132 41.85 -31.76 7.82
N ASN A 133 41.38 -32.14 9.00
CA ASN A 133 41.53 -33.49 9.52
C ASN A 133 40.98 -34.58 8.60
N ALA A 134 39.79 -34.35 8.02
CA ALA A 134 39.19 -35.29 7.05
C ALA A 134 40.06 -35.39 5.77
N SER A 135 40.58 -34.26 5.28
CA SER A 135 41.52 -34.25 4.14
C SER A 135 42.79 -35.04 4.41
N ASP A 136 43.36 -34.89 5.62
CA ASP A 136 44.57 -35.64 6.03
C ASP A 136 44.30 -37.14 6.16
N ARG A 137 43.05 -37.54 6.54
CA ARG A 137 42.64 -38.96 6.54
C ARG A 137 42.56 -39.52 5.14
N ILE A 138 42.09 -38.79 4.14
CA ILE A 138 42.12 -39.22 2.74
C ILE A 138 43.51 -39.53 2.29
N SER A 139 44.49 -38.64 2.57
CA SER A 139 45.88 -38.86 2.21
C SER A 139 46.41 -40.16 2.80
N ARG A 140 46.12 -40.44 4.08
CA ARG A 140 46.49 -41.71 4.76
C ARG A 140 45.83 -42.92 4.10
N ALA A 141 44.52 -42.85 3.82
CA ALA A 141 43.78 -43.93 3.19
C ALA A 141 44.27 -44.20 1.74
N GLN A 142 44.68 -43.16 1.03
CA GLN A 142 45.27 -43.28 -0.30
C GLN A 142 46.59 -44.09 -0.24
N HIS A 143 47.47 -43.72 0.70
CA HIS A 143 48.72 -44.48 0.87
C HIS A 143 48.49 -45.95 1.31
N GLU A 144 47.42 -46.24 2.06
CA GLU A 144 47.02 -47.57 2.40
C GLU A 144 46.58 -48.37 1.18
N LEU A 145 45.76 -47.74 0.31
CA LEU A 145 45.37 -48.31 -0.98
C LEU A 145 46.59 -48.58 -1.86
N ASP A 146 47.48 -47.60 -2.01
CA ASP A 146 48.69 -47.74 -2.82
C ASP A 146 49.58 -48.94 -2.34
N ARG A 147 49.67 -49.13 -1.02
CA ARG A 147 50.36 -50.27 -0.40
C ARG A 147 49.64 -51.59 -0.71
N ALA A 148 48.32 -51.65 -0.58
CA ALA A 148 47.55 -52.89 -0.91
C ALA A 148 47.67 -53.26 -2.39
N GLU A 149 47.62 -52.27 -3.28
CA GLU A 149 47.80 -52.49 -4.73
C GLU A 149 49.18 -53.00 -5.06
N ALA A 150 50.23 -52.45 -4.46
CA ALA A 150 51.57 -52.92 -4.63
C ALA A 150 51.75 -54.40 -4.16
N GLN A 151 51.16 -54.75 -3.02
CA GLN A 151 51.19 -56.13 -2.48
C GLN A 151 50.44 -57.09 -3.39
N HIS A 152 49.23 -56.73 -3.86
CA HIS A 152 48.46 -57.54 -4.80
C HIS A 152 49.24 -57.73 -6.10
N HIS A 153 49.87 -56.70 -6.64
CA HIS A 153 50.63 -56.81 -7.89
C HIS A 153 51.76 -57.86 -7.81
N VAL A 154 52.48 -57.90 -6.66
CA VAL A 154 53.54 -58.93 -6.44
C VAL A 154 52.93 -60.34 -6.39
N LEU A 155 51.86 -60.55 -5.65
CA LEU A 155 51.22 -61.85 -5.49
C LEU A 155 50.55 -62.33 -6.78
N HIS A 156 49.92 -61.42 -7.50
CA HIS A 156 49.32 -61.69 -8.82
C HIS A 156 50.35 -62.13 -9.85
N LEU A 157 51.53 -61.47 -9.94
CA LEU A 157 52.62 -61.93 -10.78
C LEU A 157 53.13 -63.30 -10.41
N GLN A 158 53.18 -63.63 -9.12
CA GLN A 158 53.59 -64.96 -8.63
C GLN A 158 52.57 -66.05 -9.04
N ALA A 159 51.29 -65.83 -8.77
CA ALA A 159 50.19 -66.75 -9.15
C ALA A 159 50.12 -66.96 -10.67
N THR A 160 50.22 -65.91 -11.45
CA THR A 160 50.22 -65.96 -12.94
C THR A 160 51.39 -66.79 -13.48
N ARG A 161 52.61 -66.59 -12.93
CA ARG A 161 53.80 -67.42 -13.35
C ARG A 161 53.62 -68.87 -13.04
N LEU A 162 53.17 -69.25 -11.82
CA LEU A 162 52.96 -70.62 -11.40
C LEU A 162 51.84 -71.33 -12.23
N THR A 163 50.75 -70.64 -12.44
CA THR A 163 49.62 -71.12 -13.28
C THR A 163 50.09 -71.32 -14.72
N THR A 164 50.86 -70.40 -15.31
CA THR A 164 51.38 -70.51 -16.67
C THR A 164 52.36 -71.71 -16.79
N VAL A 165 53.24 -71.96 -15.80
CA VAL A 165 54.15 -73.12 -15.80
C VAL A 165 53.35 -74.44 -15.67
N SER A 166 52.37 -74.49 -14.74
CA SER A 166 51.48 -75.67 -14.55
C SER A 166 50.72 -76.05 -15.82
N THR A 167 50.21 -75.05 -16.57
CA THR A 167 49.48 -75.31 -17.83
C THR A 167 50.41 -75.69 -18.98
N THR A 168 51.58 -75.06 -19.08
CA THR A 168 52.51 -75.29 -20.21
C THR A 168 53.33 -76.56 -20.02
N LYS A 169 53.68 -76.94 -18.79
CA LYS A 169 54.46 -78.14 -18.42
C LYS A 169 53.83 -78.88 -17.24
N PRO A 170 52.81 -79.72 -17.44
CA PRO A 170 52.15 -80.47 -16.40
C PRO A 170 53.12 -81.32 -15.62
N GLY A 171 53.03 -81.29 -14.27
CA GLY A 171 53.86 -82.08 -13.36
C GLY A 171 55.14 -81.38 -12.90
N LEU A 172 55.52 -80.20 -13.41
CA LEU A 172 56.71 -79.48 -12.97
C LEU A 172 56.52 -78.69 -11.66
N VAL A 173 55.26 -78.28 -11.33
CA VAL A 173 54.85 -77.58 -10.11
C VAL A 173 53.76 -78.40 -9.45
N ALA A 174 53.79 -78.50 -8.08
CA ALA A 174 52.74 -79.17 -7.33
C ALA A 174 51.44 -78.38 -7.39
N GLN A 175 50.31 -79.06 -7.59
CA GLN A 175 48.98 -78.39 -7.67
C GLN A 175 48.70 -77.53 -6.41
N GLN A 176 49.13 -78.02 -5.22
CA GLN A 176 49.00 -77.30 -3.98
C GLN A 176 49.73 -75.94 -3.99
N GLU A 177 50.89 -75.81 -4.63
CA GLU A 177 51.59 -74.49 -4.76
C GLU A 177 50.85 -73.54 -5.64
N VAL A 178 50.20 -74.00 -6.70
CA VAL A 178 49.35 -73.16 -7.58
C VAL A 178 48.11 -72.71 -6.83
N ASP A 179 47.46 -73.61 -6.10
CA ASP A 179 46.27 -73.30 -5.32
C ASP A 179 46.59 -72.31 -4.17
N ASP A 180 47.75 -72.51 -3.47
CA ASP A 180 48.19 -71.58 -2.42
C ASP A 180 48.50 -70.19 -2.97
N ALA A 181 49.16 -70.09 -4.13
CA ALA A 181 49.48 -68.79 -4.76
C ALA A 181 48.24 -68.10 -5.24
N THR A 182 47.31 -68.84 -5.85
CA THR A 182 46.00 -68.26 -6.29
C THR A 182 45.17 -67.81 -5.10
N GLY A 183 45.16 -68.57 -4.00
CA GLY A 183 44.46 -68.16 -2.78
C GLY A 183 45.03 -66.89 -2.17
N LYS A 184 46.42 -66.69 -2.18
CA LYS A 184 47.05 -65.46 -1.74
C LYS A 184 46.76 -64.28 -2.64
N ASP A 185 46.69 -64.47 -3.96
CA ASP A 185 46.32 -63.46 -4.95
C ASP A 185 44.89 -62.96 -4.69
N LEU A 186 43.92 -63.86 -4.59
CA LEU A 186 42.50 -63.52 -4.28
C LEU A 186 42.34 -62.80 -2.93
N ALA A 187 43.12 -63.21 -1.92
CA ALA A 187 43.11 -62.52 -0.61
C ALA A 187 43.66 -61.10 -0.71
N ALA A 188 44.71 -60.89 -1.53
CA ALA A 188 45.29 -59.56 -1.75
C ALA A 188 44.39 -58.68 -2.58
N GLU A 189 43.70 -59.22 -3.60
CA GLU A 189 42.66 -58.52 -4.37
C GLU A 189 41.51 -58.03 -3.45
N SER A 190 41.03 -58.90 -2.55
CA SER A 190 40.02 -58.54 -1.57
C SER A 190 40.48 -57.42 -0.58
N ALA A 191 41.82 -57.39 -0.26
CA ALA A 191 42.37 -56.34 0.54
C ALA A 191 42.42 -54.95 -0.21
N VAL A 192 42.70 -54.97 -1.52
CA VAL A 192 42.61 -53.77 -2.36
C VAL A 192 41.19 -53.23 -2.39
N GLU A 193 40.17 -54.07 -2.59
CA GLU A 193 38.78 -53.67 -2.64
C GLU A 193 38.33 -53.10 -1.30
N SER A 194 38.79 -53.71 -0.17
CA SER A 194 38.52 -53.18 1.16
C SER A 194 39.15 -51.77 1.38
N ALA A 195 40.39 -51.57 0.90
CA ALA A 195 41.09 -50.29 1.00
C ALA A 195 40.41 -49.21 0.13
N LYS A 196 39.92 -49.56 -1.08
CA LYS A 196 39.11 -48.70 -1.92
C LYS A 196 37.81 -48.26 -1.25
N SER A 197 37.10 -49.20 -0.68
CA SER A 197 35.86 -48.92 0.02
C SER A 197 36.08 -48.02 1.23
N ASN A 198 37.16 -48.22 1.97
CA ASN A 198 37.57 -47.36 3.07
C ASN A 198 37.92 -45.94 2.62
N LEU A 199 38.66 -45.78 1.50
CA LEU A 199 38.95 -44.48 0.92
C LEU A 199 37.68 -43.73 0.52
N GLU A 200 36.71 -44.43 -0.08
CA GLU A 200 35.44 -43.81 -0.49
C GLU A 200 34.57 -43.40 0.72
N SER A 201 34.60 -44.22 1.78
CA SER A 201 33.95 -43.83 3.05
C SER A 201 34.56 -42.54 3.64
N ILE A 202 35.88 -42.42 3.66
CA ILE A 202 36.58 -41.26 4.20
C ILE A 202 36.38 -40.02 3.28
N ARG A 203 36.24 -40.20 1.95
CA ARG A 203 35.82 -39.11 1.04
C ARG A 203 34.44 -38.60 1.35
N SER A 204 33.49 -39.50 1.67
CA SER A 204 32.16 -39.13 2.08
C SER A 204 32.16 -38.36 3.41
N ASP A 205 33.04 -38.72 4.37
CA ASP A 205 33.23 -37.96 5.63
C ASP A 205 33.72 -36.54 5.36
N LEU A 206 34.64 -36.35 4.38
CA LEU A 206 35.11 -35.01 3.99
C LEU A 206 33.97 -34.17 3.43
N LEU A 207 33.12 -34.74 2.55
CA LEU A 207 31.95 -34.04 1.98
C LEU A 207 31.00 -33.62 3.12
N GLY A 208 30.78 -34.49 4.10
CA GLY A 208 29.98 -34.16 5.29
C GLY A 208 30.55 -33.01 6.11
N ALA A 209 31.87 -33.02 6.34
CA ALA A 209 32.56 -31.93 7.05
C ALA A 209 32.51 -30.60 6.28
N GLN A 210 32.66 -30.65 4.95
CA GLN A 210 32.55 -29.46 4.08
C GLN A 210 31.14 -28.89 4.10
N ALA A 211 30.12 -29.74 3.99
CA ALA A 211 28.71 -29.30 4.03
C ALA A 211 28.37 -28.63 5.37
N LYS A 212 28.88 -29.16 6.48
CA LYS A 212 28.70 -28.55 7.81
C LYS A 212 29.35 -27.17 7.87
N ARG A 213 30.62 -27.06 7.41
CA ARG A 213 31.34 -25.79 7.35
C ARG A 213 30.63 -24.76 6.50
N GLU A 214 30.08 -25.17 5.35
CA GLU A 214 29.31 -24.28 4.46
C GLU A 214 28.05 -23.78 5.16
N HIS A 215 27.30 -24.68 5.83
CA HIS A 215 26.13 -24.32 6.61
C HIS A 215 26.47 -23.25 7.66
N ASP A 216 27.48 -23.46 8.48
CA ASP A 216 27.83 -22.53 9.56
C ASP A 216 28.44 -21.22 9.00
N GLY A 217 29.05 -21.28 7.81
CA GLY A 217 29.46 -20.11 7.03
C GLY A 217 28.29 -19.24 6.57
N VAL A 218 27.20 -19.86 6.10
CA VAL A 218 25.97 -19.13 5.72
C VAL A 218 25.34 -18.46 6.93
N LEU A 219 25.33 -19.14 8.10
CA LEU A 219 24.84 -18.51 9.32
C LEU A 219 25.67 -17.29 9.72
N LEU A 220 26.98 -17.38 9.58
CA LEU A 220 27.86 -16.22 9.85
C LEU A 220 27.66 -15.08 8.84
N ASP A 221 27.35 -15.38 7.58
CA ASP A 221 27.01 -14.34 6.61
C ASP A 221 25.71 -13.59 6.95
N TYR A 222 24.81 -14.21 7.70
CA TYR A 222 23.61 -13.52 8.24
C TYR A 222 23.96 -12.45 9.29
N ALA A 223 25.15 -12.45 9.84
CA ALA A 223 25.66 -11.35 10.66
C ALA A 223 25.81 -10.04 9.88
N LYS A 224 25.92 -10.11 8.54
CA LYS A 224 26.00 -8.95 7.64
C LYS A 224 24.59 -8.60 7.18
N ILE A 225 24.00 -7.58 7.77
CA ILE A 225 22.64 -7.14 7.42
C ILE A 225 22.72 -6.19 6.24
N THR A 226 22.10 -6.57 5.12
CA THR A 226 22.10 -5.80 3.87
C THR A 226 20.71 -5.34 3.48
N ALA A 227 20.64 -4.26 2.70
CA ALA A 227 19.38 -3.68 2.22
C ALA A 227 18.73 -4.61 1.16
N PRO A 228 17.44 -5.00 1.34
CA PRO A 228 16.72 -5.87 0.40
C PRO A 228 16.41 -5.18 -0.93
N PHE A 229 16.20 -3.86 -0.91
CA PHE A 229 15.97 -3.00 -2.07
C PHE A 229 16.62 -1.63 -1.87
N ALA A 230 16.64 -0.81 -2.90
CA ALA A 230 17.14 0.56 -2.82
C ALA A 230 16.08 1.48 -2.21
N GLY A 231 16.48 2.35 -1.29
CA GLY A 231 15.55 3.27 -0.61
C GLY A 231 16.25 4.12 0.44
N THR A 232 15.44 4.74 1.29
CA THR A 232 15.91 5.62 2.38
C THR A 232 15.48 5.05 3.72
N ILE A 233 16.36 5.13 4.71
CA ILE A 233 16.07 4.72 6.09
C ILE A 233 15.14 5.76 6.72
N THR A 234 13.91 5.36 7.06
CA THR A 234 12.91 6.21 7.69
C THR A 234 12.92 6.12 9.20
N GLN A 235 13.31 4.97 9.75
CA GLN A 235 13.44 4.77 11.20
C GLN A 235 14.64 3.89 11.51
N ARG A 236 15.29 4.16 12.64
CA ARG A 236 16.38 3.38 13.20
C ARG A 236 16.01 2.96 14.62
N PHE A 237 16.00 1.68 14.88
CA PHE A 237 15.67 1.10 16.18
C PHE A 237 16.90 0.61 16.93
N ALA A 238 17.90 0.10 16.20
CA ALA A 238 19.11 -0.46 16.79
C ALA A 238 20.18 0.61 17.07
N ASN A 239 20.98 0.35 18.10
CA ASN A 239 22.16 1.12 18.47
C ASN A 239 23.41 0.23 18.54
N LEU A 240 24.59 0.84 18.46
CA LEU A 240 25.87 0.12 18.67
C LEU A 240 25.89 -0.60 20.02
N GLY A 241 26.37 -1.82 20.04
CA GLY A 241 26.43 -2.66 21.24
C GLY A 241 25.09 -3.26 21.70
N MET A 242 23.98 -2.97 21.00
CA MET A 242 22.67 -3.55 21.32
C MET A 242 22.62 -5.01 20.90
N LEU A 243 22.01 -5.85 21.73
CA LEU A 243 21.70 -7.24 21.38
C LEU A 243 20.48 -7.28 20.45
N MET A 244 20.67 -7.78 19.25
CA MET A 244 19.58 -8.09 18.30
C MET A 244 19.20 -9.55 18.44
N GLN A 245 17.89 -9.84 18.44
CA GLN A 245 17.37 -11.19 18.41
C GLN A 245 16.95 -11.57 17.00
N ALA A 246 17.10 -12.85 16.65
CA ALA A 246 16.68 -13.36 15.35
C ALA A 246 15.17 -13.22 15.17
N GLY A 247 14.75 -12.57 14.07
CA GLY A 247 13.34 -12.36 13.74
C GLY A 247 12.58 -13.61 13.29
N THR A 248 13.26 -14.75 13.19
CA THR A 248 12.70 -16.00 12.67
C THR A 248 11.86 -16.77 13.68
N ASN A 249 12.06 -16.56 14.99
CA ASN A 249 11.46 -17.40 16.04
C ASN A 249 10.25 -16.77 16.76
N SER A 250 10.05 -15.46 16.68
CA SER A 250 8.89 -14.78 17.25
C SER A 250 8.81 -13.34 16.76
N SER A 251 7.87 -13.05 15.88
CA SER A 251 7.59 -11.70 15.39
C SER A 251 7.19 -10.71 16.50
N THR A 252 6.82 -11.22 17.67
CA THR A 252 6.33 -10.41 18.80
C THR A 252 7.45 -9.87 19.70
N GLN A 253 8.66 -10.42 19.63
CA GLN A 253 9.78 -10.04 20.50
C GLN A 253 11.01 -9.51 19.76
N ALA A 254 11.15 -9.79 18.48
CA ALA A 254 12.27 -9.29 17.71
C ALA A 254 12.06 -7.80 17.36
N MET A 255 13.05 -6.98 17.71
CA MET A 255 13.09 -5.57 17.32
C MET A 255 13.75 -5.44 15.94
N PRO A 256 13.18 -4.68 15.01
CA PRO A 256 13.84 -4.42 13.72
C PRO A 256 15.14 -3.61 13.92
N LEU A 257 16.06 -3.72 13.00
CA LEU A 257 17.28 -2.90 12.95
C LEU A 257 16.91 -1.48 12.47
N VAL A 258 16.27 -1.39 11.32
CA VAL A 258 15.85 -0.16 10.66
C VAL A 258 14.56 -0.40 9.89
N ARG A 259 13.83 0.69 9.60
CA ARG A 259 12.76 0.71 8.59
C ARG A 259 13.31 1.30 7.30
N LEU A 260 13.18 0.54 6.23
CA LEU A 260 13.61 0.92 4.89
C LEU A 260 12.40 1.18 4.01
N SER A 261 12.34 2.36 3.40
CA SER A 261 11.26 2.81 2.54
C SER A 261 11.79 3.14 1.15
N GLN A 262 11.11 2.67 0.11
CA GLN A 262 11.42 2.99 -1.28
C GLN A 262 11.05 4.45 -1.55
N ASP A 263 11.95 5.23 -2.17
CA ASP A 263 11.83 6.68 -2.29
C ASP A 263 11.66 7.21 -3.72
N ASP A 264 11.67 6.36 -4.73
CA ASP A 264 11.56 6.73 -6.15
C ASP A 264 10.14 6.66 -6.70
N LEU A 265 9.27 5.89 -6.06
CA LEU A 265 7.88 5.70 -6.43
C LEU A 265 7.00 5.70 -5.17
N PHE A 266 5.95 6.52 -5.21
CA PHE A 266 4.93 6.56 -4.17
C PHE A 266 3.61 6.03 -4.70
N ARG A 267 2.77 5.65 -3.79
CA ARG A 267 1.43 5.17 -4.03
C ARG A 267 0.45 6.03 -3.25
N LEU A 268 -0.53 6.57 -3.94
CA LEU A 268 -1.65 7.26 -3.33
C LEU A 268 -2.84 6.31 -3.34
N VAL A 269 -3.32 5.94 -2.16
CA VAL A 269 -4.47 5.05 -1.99
C VAL A 269 -5.72 5.89 -1.88
N ILE A 270 -6.61 5.83 -2.87
CA ILE A 270 -7.83 6.61 -2.91
C ILE A 270 -9.08 5.73 -2.78
N PRO A 271 -10.00 6.08 -1.88
CA PRO A 271 -11.30 5.42 -1.76
C PRO A 271 -12.26 5.99 -2.83
N VAL A 272 -12.51 5.24 -3.89
CA VAL A 272 -13.47 5.63 -4.94
C VAL A 272 -14.87 5.18 -4.56
N PRO A 273 -15.88 6.07 -4.40
CA PRO A 273 -17.25 5.70 -4.12
C PRO A 273 -17.85 4.77 -5.19
N GLU A 274 -18.71 3.84 -4.77
CA GLU A 274 -19.35 2.83 -5.63
C GLU A 274 -20.00 3.44 -6.88
N THR A 275 -20.61 4.62 -6.74
CA THR A 275 -21.28 5.35 -7.84
C THR A 275 -20.34 5.73 -8.99
N TYR A 276 -19.03 5.82 -8.73
CA TYR A 276 -18.00 6.23 -9.70
C TYR A 276 -17.14 5.08 -10.21
N VAL A 277 -17.28 3.87 -9.65
CA VAL A 277 -16.43 2.70 -10.00
C VAL A 277 -16.44 2.42 -11.50
N ARG A 278 -17.61 2.53 -12.16
CA ARG A 278 -17.75 2.27 -13.60
C ARG A 278 -16.95 3.21 -14.51
N PHE A 279 -16.50 4.33 -13.98
CA PHE A 279 -15.76 5.36 -14.75
C PHE A 279 -14.25 5.32 -14.53
N VAL A 280 -13.76 4.49 -13.62
CA VAL A 280 -12.34 4.41 -13.28
C VAL A 280 -11.73 3.18 -13.93
N HIS A 281 -10.68 3.40 -14.74
CA HIS A 281 -9.98 2.34 -15.46
C HIS A 281 -8.48 2.37 -15.14
N ILE A 282 -7.85 1.20 -15.27
CA ILE A 282 -6.38 1.11 -15.16
C ILE A 282 -5.76 1.93 -16.27
N GLY A 283 -4.79 2.77 -15.91
CA GLY A 283 -4.10 3.67 -16.82
C GLY A 283 -4.68 5.08 -16.91
N ASP A 284 -5.85 5.34 -16.29
CA ASP A 284 -6.44 6.67 -16.27
C ASP A 284 -5.47 7.69 -15.65
N PRO A 285 -5.30 8.85 -16.31
CA PRO A 285 -4.44 9.90 -15.80
C PRO A 285 -5.10 10.57 -14.57
N VAL A 286 -4.30 10.73 -13.53
CA VAL A 286 -4.70 11.39 -12.28
C VAL A 286 -3.79 12.60 -12.06
N GLU A 287 -4.37 13.75 -11.80
CA GLU A 287 -3.61 14.91 -11.33
C GLU A 287 -3.50 14.81 -9.81
N VAL A 288 -2.28 14.73 -9.32
CA VAL A 288 -2.00 14.63 -7.87
C VAL A 288 -1.43 15.97 -7.40
N THR A 289 -2.17 16.68 -6.58
CA THR A 289 -1.73 17.93 -5.96
C THR A 289 -1.22 17.65 -4.56
N VAL A 290 0.00 18.09 -4.26
CA VAL A 290 0.61 18.00 -2.92
C VAL A 290 0.66 19.40 -2.33
N PRO A 291 -0.28 19.77 -1.44
CA PRO A 291 -0.37 21.15 -0.93
C PRO A 291 0.89 21.60 -0.19
N ALA A 292 1.52 20.70 0.57
CA ALA A 292 2.75 21.00 1.31
C ALA A 292 3.93 21.44 0.41
N LEU A 293 3.90 21.09 -0.87
CA LEU A 293 4.96 21.43 -1.85
C LEU A 293 4.48 22.46 -2.89
N ASP A 294 3.21 22.83 -2.88
CA ASP A 294 2.54 23.64 -3.90
C ASP A 294 2.83 23.11 -5.33
N ARG A 295 2.71 21.80 -5.50
CA ARG A 295 3.03 21.12 -6.76
C ARG A 295 1.95 20.17 -7.21
N LYS A 296 1.77 20.13 -8.52
CA LYS A 296 0.96 19.18 -9.26
C LYS A 296 1.87 18.15 -9.92
N LEU A 297 1.59 16.88 -9.66
CA LEU A 297 2.35 15.74 -10.15
C LEU A 297 1.44 14.86 -11.01
N PRO A 298 1.96 14.28 -12.09
CA PRO A 298 1.21 13.30 -12.85
C PRO A 298 1.20 11.97 -12.10
N GLY A 299 0.00 11.42 -11.92
CA GLY A 299 -0.22 10.06 -11.45
C GLY A 299 -0.98 9.25 -12.49
N LYS A 300 -1.03 7.93 -12.29
CA LYS A 300 -1.84 7.01 -13.10
C LYS A 300 -2.50 5.99 -12.18
N VAL A 301 -3.75 5.66 -12.47
CA VAL A 301 -4.42 4.52 -11.84
C VAL A 301 -3.65 3.25 -12.20
N ALA A 302 -2.98 2.67 -11.23
CA ALA A 302 -2.16 1.48 -11.43
C ALA A 302 -2.99 0.20 -11.23
N ARG A 303 -3.86 0.20 -10.23
CA ARG A 303 -4.72 -0.93 -9.86
C ARG A 303 -5.86 -0.49 -8.96
N PHE A 304 -6.86 -1.35 -8.86
CA PHE A 304 -7.95 -1.20 -7.89
C PHE A 304 -8.41 -2.58 -7.40
N SER A 305 -9.04 -2.60 -6.23
CA SER A 305 -9.67 -3.83 -5.72
C SER A 305 -10.89 -4.19 -6.57
N VAL A 306 -11.17 -5.49 -6.68
CA VAL A 306 -12.36 -5.99 -7.40
C VAL A 306 -13.60 -6.00 -6.48
N ASP A 307 -13.42 -5.62 -5.22
CA ASP A 307 -14.44 -5.53 -4.20
C ASP A 307 -14.69 -4.10 -3.74
N VAL A 308 -15.88 -3.86 -3.24
CA VAL A 308 -16.28 -2.61 -2.59
C VAL A 308 -16.40 -2.89 -1.09
N LYS A 309 -15.69 -2.14 -0.27
CA LYS A 309 -15.78 -2.25 1.19
C LYS A 309 -17.19 -1.96 1.66
N GLU A 310 -17.78 -2.87 2.44
CA GLU A 310 -19.19 -2.77 2.87
C GLU A 310 -19.44 -1.58 3.80
N ASP A 311 -18.47 -1.25 4.66
CA ASP A 311 -18.57 -0.20 5.67
C ASP A 311 -18.53 1.20 5.06
N THR A 312 -17.69 1.43 4.04
CA THR A 312 -17.47 2.74 3.43
C THR A 312 -18.10 2.89 2.05
N ARG A 313 -18.59 1.81 1.45
CA ARG A 313 -19.09 1.78 0.06
C ARG A 313 -18.10 2.36 -0.95
N THR A 314 -16.82 2.04 -0.76
CA THR A 314 -15.74 2.53 -1.61
C THR A 314 -14.87 1.39 -2.15
N MET A 315 -14.42 1.54 -3.40
CA MET A 315 -13.41 0.70 -4.02
C MET A 315 -12.01 1.25 -3.71
N HIS A 316 -11.13 0.39 -3.22
CA HIS A 316 -9.71 0.73 -3.01
C HIS A 316 -9.02 0.87 -4.35
N THR A 317 -8.51 2.06 -4.65
CA THR A 317 -7.82 2.37 -5.90
C THR A 317 -6.43 2.93 -5.60
N GLU A 318 -5.42 2.43 -6.28
CA GLU A 318 -4.04 2.86 -6.11
C GLU A 318 -3.57 3.64 -7.33
N VAL A 319 -3.03 4.82 -7.05
CA VAL A 319 -2.42 5.71 -8.05
C VAL A 319 -0.92 5.74 -7.83
N ASP A 320 -0.15 5.33 -8.83
CA ASP A 320 1.30 5.42 -8.78
C ASP A 320 1.75 6.86 -9.11
N VAL A 321 2.58 7.42 -8.23
CA VAL A 321 3.11 8.79 -8.32
C VAL A 321 4.63 8.74 -8.34
N PRO A 322 5.28 9.02 -9.48
CA PRO A 322 6.74 9.03 -9.58
C PRO A 322 7.36 10.16 -8.73
N ASN A 323 8.39 9.84 -7.97
CA ASN A 323 9.15 10.79 -7.16
C ASN A 323 10.54 11.08 -7.76
N THR A 324 10.58 11.48 -9.02
CA THR A 324 11.84 11.71 -9.77
C THR A 324 12.74 12.74 -9.08
N ASN A 325 12.13 13.79 -8.53
CA ASN A 325 12.84 14.87 -7.83
C ASN A 325 13.06 14.59 -6.35
N ARG A 326 12.53 13.47 -5.83
CA ARG A 326 12.67 13.02 -4.43
C ARG A 326 12.23 14.05 -3.39
N LEU A 327 11.19 14.80 -3.72
CA LEU A 327 10.58 15.78 -2.82
C LEU A 327 9.44 15.18 -1.98
N LEU A 328 8.86 14.07 -2.44
CA LEU A 328 7.82 13.37 -1.73
C LEU A 328 8.41 12.57 -0.57
N MET A 329 7.73 12.59 0.56
CA MET A 329 8.06 11.83 1.76
C MET A 329 6.87 10.96 2.16
N PRO A 330 7.10 9.80 2.79
CA PRO A 330 6.04 9.00 3.37
C PRO A 330 5.20 9.83 4.34
N GLY A 331 3.87 9.66 4.29
CA GLY A 331 2.96 10.36 5.17
C GLY A 331 2.52 11.74 4.70
N MET A 332 2.99 12.25 3.56
CA MET A 332 2.47 13.49 2.99
C MET A 332 1.05 13.31 2.47
N TYR A 333 0.17 14.29 2.76
CA TYR A 333 -1.15 14.34 2.16
C TYR A 333 -1.10 14.86 0.73
N ALA A 334 -1.93 14.26 -0.10
CA ALA A 334 -2.11 14.66 -1.49
C ALA A 334 -3.58 14.56 -1.90
N GLU A 335 -3.99 15.42 -2.82
CA GLU A 335 -5.29 15.39 -3.46
C GLU A 335 -5.18 14.76 -4.84
N ALA A 336 -5.94 13.70 -5.09
CA ALA A 336 -6.08 13.08 -6.39
C ALA A 336 -7.30 13.64 -7.11
N ILE A 337 -7.12 14.16 -8.29
CA ILE A 337 -8.19 14.62 -9.18
C ILE A 337 -8.26 13.64 -10.36
N ILE A 338 -9.31 12.82 -10.36
CA ILE A 338 -9.58 11.87 -11.43
C ILE A 338 -10.65 12.45 -12.36
N ARG A 339 -10.41 12.42 -13.67
CA ARG A 339 -11.41 12.76 -14.67
C ARG A 339 -12.24 11.54 -14.97
N LEU A 340 -13.51 11.53 -14.52
CA LEU A 340 -14.41 10.40 -14.68
C LEU A 340 -15.07 10.38 -16.05
N GLU A 341 -15.50 11.55 -16.52
CA GLU A 341 -16.24 11.67 -17.78
C GLU A 341 -15.98 13.05 -18.39
N ARG A 342 -15.83 13.09 -19.72
CA ARG A 342 -15.65 14.33 -20.47
C ARG A 342 -16.59 14.34 -21.66
N LYS A 343 -17.37 15.39 -21.78
CA LYS A 343 -18.25 15.63 -22.92
C LYS A 343 -17.92 16.95 -23.59
N PRO A 344 -17.27 16.92 -24.76
CA PRO A 344 -16.98 18.12 -25.52
C PRO A 344 -18.26 18.70 -26.10
N ASP A 345 -18.32 20.01 -26.23
CA ASP A 345 -19.41 20.73 -26.89
C ASP A 345 -20.82 20.43 -26.36
N ALA A 346 -20.93 20.21 -25.04
CA ALA A 346 -22.22 19.95 -24.41
C ALA A 346 -23.03 21.24 -24.24
N LEU A 347 -24.33 21.19 -24.57
CA LEU A 347 -25.28 22.25 -24.25
C LEU A 347 -25.44 22.28 -22.72
N PHE A 348 -25.12 23.38 -22.07
CA PHE A 348 -25.08 23.43 -20.62
C PHE A 348 -25.92 24.56 -20.02
N VAL A 349 -26.33 24.34 -18.78
CA VAL A 349 -26.95 25.33 -17.90
C VAL A 349 -26.30 25.25 -16.52
N PRO A 350 -26.19 26.34 -15.76
CA PRO A 350 -25.82 26.27 -14.36
C PRO A 350 -26.79 25.39 -13.58
N LEU A 351 -26.28 24.52 -12.69
CA LEU A 351 -27.10 23.60 -11.93
C LEU A 351 -28.19 24.32 -11.11
N GLN A 352 -27.87 25.53 -10.65
CA GLN A 352 -28.83 26.39 -9.95
C GLN A 352 -30.03 26.83 -10.82
N ALA A 353 -29.96 26.76 -12.16
CA ALA A 353 -31.08 27.09 -13.05
C ALA A 353 -32.08 25.94 -13.15
N VAL A 354 -31.73 24.75 -12.75
CA VAL A 354 -32.54 23.55 -12.84
C VAL A 354 -33.45 23.43 -11.62
N ASN A 355 -34.73 23.20 -11.87
CA ASN A 355 -35.72 22.83 -10.85
C ASN A 355 -35.89 21.30 -10.86
N HIS A 356 -35.80 20.68 -9.70
CA HIS A 356 -36.07 19.25 -9.53
C HIS A 356 -37.42 19.04 -8.89
N ALA A 357 -38.30 18.28 -9.54
CA ALA A 357 -39.58 17.86 -9.02
C ALA A 357 -39.69 16.31 -9.11
N GLY A 358 -39.13 15.62 -8.08
CA GLY A 358 -38.95 14.17 -8.12
C GLY A 358 -37.94 13.77 -9.23
N ASP A 359 -38.37 12.89 -10.14
CA ASP A 359 -37.55 12.42 -11.27
C ASP A 359 -37.55 13.36 -12.49
N GLN A 360 -38.34 14.44 -12.43
CA GLN A 360 -38.45 15.40 -13.53
C GLN A 360 -37.61 16.64 -13.24
N ALA A 361 -36.89 17.09 -14.26
CA ALA A 361 -36.13 18.33 -14.23
C ALA A 361 -36.81 19.35 -15.16
N SER A 362 -36.93 20.59 -14.70
CA SER A 362 -37.45 21.71 -15.52
C SER A 362 -36.58 22.95 -15.36
N VAL A 363 -36.69 23.85 -16.33
CA VAL A 363 -36.06 25.16 -16.30
C VAL A 363 -37.04 26.25 -16.70
N TYR A 364 -36.88 27.45 -16.14
CA TYR A 364 -37.66 28.60 -16.57
C TYR A 364 -37.00 29.30 -17.77
N VAL A 365 -37.60 29.16 -18.95
CA VAL A 365 -37.18 29.81 -20.17
C VAL A 365 -37.92 31.14 -20.28
N ILE A 366 -37.18 32.21 -20.67
CA ILE A 366 -37.79 33.54 -20.94
C ILE A 366 -37.90 33.68 -22.44
N ASN A 367 -39.13 33.72 -22.95
CA ASN A 367 -39.37 33.88 -24.37
C ASN A 367 -39.20 35.31 -24.87
N SER A 368 -39.30 35.52 -26.17
CA SER A 368 -39.17 36.86 -26.81
C SER A 368 -40.19 37.92 -26.36
N ALA A 369 -41.29 37.48 -25.73
CA ALA A 369 -42.29 38.36 -25.14
C ALA A 369 -42.05 38.61 -23.62
N ASN A 370 -40.86 38.27 -23.11
CA ASN A 370 -40.48 38.37 -21.70
C ASN A 370 -41.40 37.59 -20.76
N LYS A 371 -42.00 36.50 -21.23
CA LYS A 371 -42.82 35.60 -20.40
C LYS A 371 -42.03 34.39 -19.99
N VAL A 372 -42.25 33.95 -18.73
CA VAL A 372 -41.70 32.72 -18.14
C VAL A 372 -42.46 31.52 -18.72
N GLU A 373 -41.71 30.58 -19.24
CA GLU A 373 -42.17 29.25 -19.66
C GLU A 373 -41.49 28.19 -18.82
N ASP A 374 -42.23 27.37 -18.10
CA ASP A 374 -41.70 26.23 -17.39
C ASP A 374 -41.57 25.05 -18.38
N ARG A 375 -40.35 24.67 -18.69
CA ARG A 375 -40.05 23.68 -19.72
C ARG A 375 -39.29 22.49 -19.10
N ASN A 376 -39.85 21.30 -19.31
CA ASN A 376 -39.22 20.06 -18.92
C ASN A 376 -38.00 19.82 -19.79
N VAL A 377 -36.91 19.40 -19.12
CA VAL A 377 -35.60 19.11 -19.75
C VAL A 377 -35.10 17.73 -19.35
N THR A 378 -34.36 17.08 -20.23
CA THR A 378 -33.63 15.88 -19.91
C THR A 378 -32.19 16.26 -19.60
N LEU A 379 -31.73 15.92 -18.40
CA LEU A 379 -30.37 16.17 -17.98
C LEU A 379 -29.43 15.05 -18.46
N GLY A 380 -28.24 15.41 -18.87
CA GLY A 380 -27.14 14.50 -19.15
C GLY A 380 -26.07 14.52 -18.05
N LEU A 381 -24.83 14.79 -18.44
CA LEU A 381 -23.70 14.91 -17.52
C LEU A 381 -23.92 16.08 -16.55
N GLN A 382 -23.83 15.80 -15.24
CA GLN A 382 -23.90 16.81 -14.20
C GLN A 382 -22.52 16.95 -13.55
N THR A 383 -22.12 18.19 -13.33
CA THR A 383 -20.90 18.57 -12.58
C THR A 383 -21.33 19.34 -11.31
N ASP A 384 -20.38 19.77 -10.51
CA ASP A 384 -20.67 20.52 -9.27
C ASP A 384 -21.33 21.88 -9.53
N SER A 385 -21.12 22.46 -10.72
CA SER A 385 -21.62 23.82 -11.08
C SER A 385 -22.62 23.82 -12.22
N ASP A 386 -22.59 22.81 -13.10
CA ASP A 386 -23.31 22.83 -14.36
C ASP A 386 -23.97 21.49 -14.68
N ALA A 387 -25.05 21.56 -15.43
CA ALA A 387 -25.72 20.37 -15.96
C ALA A 387 -25.79 20.44 -17.49
N GLU A 388 -25.51 19.31 -18.13
CA GLU A 388 -25.79 19.13 -19.55
C GLU A 388 -27.28 18.99 -19.78
N ILE A 389 -27.75 19.60 -20.85
CA ILE A 389 -29.11 19.43 -21.36
C ILE A 389 -29.06 18.51 -22.58
N ALA A 390 -29.55 17.27 -22.40
CA ALA A 390 -29.61 16.31 -23.49
C ALA A 390 -30.80 16.60 -24.44
N SER A 391 -31.90 17.18 -23.94
CA SER A 391 -33.04 17.60 -24.71
C SER A 391 -33.92 18.63 -23.98
N GLY A 392 -34.71 19.43 -24.71
CA GLY A 392 -35.64 20.38 -24.16
C GLY A 392 -35.25 21.86 -24.30
N LEU A 393 -33.98 22.16 -24.59
CA LEU A 393 -33.48 23.53 -24.84
C LEU A 393 -32.70 23.63 -26.15
N GLN A 394 -32.61 24.85 -26.64
CA GLN A 394 -31.80 25.22 -27.79
C GLN A 394 -30.69 26.24 -27.38
N GLU A 395 -29.61 26.23 -28.12
CA GLU A 395 -28.54 27.21 -27.94
C GLU A 395 -29.05 28.62 -28.15
N GLY A 396 -28.68 29.55 -27.27
CA GLY A 396 -29.06 30.97 -27.35
C GLY A 396 -30.36 31.30 -26.62
N GLU A 397 -31.16 30.32 -26.16
CA GLU A 397 -32.35 30.59 -25.33
C GLU A 397 -31.95 31.21 -23.98
N MET A 398 -32.79 32.10 -23.44
CA MET A 398 -32.59 32.72 -22.14
C MET A 398 -33.26 31.91 -21.06
N ILE A 399 -32.50 31.58 -20.00
CA ILE A 399 -33.02 30.86 -18.83
C ILE A 399 -32.83 31.67 -17.55
N ALA A 400 -33.76 31.57 -16.63
CA ALA A 400 -33.70 32.21 -15.32
C ALA A 400 -32.73 31.50 -14.39
N VAL A 401 -31.80 32.25 -13.77
CA VAL A 401 -30.79 31.75 -12.83
C VAL A 401 -30.90 32.31 -11.42
N SER A 402 -31.47 33.52 -11.28
CA SER A 402 -31.71 34.12 -9.95
C SER A 402 -33.13 34.58 -9.80
N ASP A 403 -33.56 34.87 -8.55
CA ASP A 403 -34.88 35.36 -8.18
C ASP A 403 -36.04 34.50 -8.69
N ARG A 404 -35.83 33.16 -8.69
CA ARG A 404 -36.78 32.16 -9.21
C ARG A 404 -37.90 31.80 -8.26
N SER A 405 -37.73 32.09 -6.95
CA SER A 405 -38.75 31.80 -5.95
C SER A 405 -40.00 32.65 -6.18
N GLY A 406 -41.09 31.96 -6.56
CA GLY A 406 -42.38 32.62 -6.84
C GLY A 406 -42.68 32.90 -8.30
N LEU A 407 -41.77 32.57 -9.25
CA LEU A 407 -42.04 32.64 -10.68
C LEU A 407 -43.15 31.62 -11.06
N LYS A 408 -44.07 32.06 -11.87
CA LYS A 408 -45.13 31.21 -12.41
C LYS A 408 -45.13 31.23 -13.94
N ALA A 409 -45.45 30.11 -14.53
CA ALA A 409 -45.57 30.01 -15.98
C ALA A 409 -46.58 31.08 -16.51
N GLY A 410 -46.20 31.77 -17.55
CA GLY A 410 -46.98 32.88 -18.16
C GLY A 410 -46.75 34.26 -17.53
N GLN A 411 -46.01 34.38 -16.42
CA GLN A 411 -45.69 35.65 -15.77
C GLN A 411 -44.75 36.49 -16.67
N VAL A 412 -45.01 37.80 -16.80
CA VAL A 412 -44.14 38.74 -17.48
C VAL A 412 -43.08 39.20 -16.52
N VAL A 413 -41.81 39.11 -16.92
CA VAL A 413 -40.65 39.47 -16.13
C VAL A 413 -39.77 40.45 -16.91
N GLN A 414 -38.87 41.12 -16.19
CA GLN A 414 -37.85 41.97 -16.80
C GLN A 414 -36.50 41.24 -16.73
N PRO A 415 -36.06 40.66 -17.86
CA PRO A 415 -34.83 39.89 -17.86
C PRO A 415 -33.62 40.81 -17.75
N GLN A 416 -32.73 40.50 -16.80
CA GLN A 416 -31.44 41.13 -16.66
C GLN A 416 -30.36 40.09 -16.95
N VAL A 417 -29.58 40.30 -18.02
CA VAL A 417 -28.50 39.38 -18.36
C VAL A 417 -27.41 39.49 -17.29
N VAL A 418 -27.14 38.38 -16.62
CA VAL A 418 -26.07 38.24 -15.63
C VAL A 418 -24.96 37.35 -16.20
N ASP A 419 -23.72 37.70 -15.87
CA ASP A 419 -22.60 36.90 -16.31
C ASP A 419 -22.54 35.62 -15.45
N ALA A 420 -22.51 34.48 -16.11
CA ALA A 420 -22.50 33.17 -15.42
C ALA A 420 -21.30 32.99 -14.46
N MET A 421 -20.24 33.77 -14.61
CA MET A 421 -19.03 33.74 -13.75
C MET A 421 -19.18 34.51 -12.43
N GLN A 422 -20.13 35.43 -12.29
CA GLN A 422 -20.26 36.24 -11.07
C GLN A 422 -21.08 35.60 -9.95
N TYR A 423 -21.71 34.46 -10.21
CA TYR A 423 -22.55 33.75 -9.24
C TYR A 423 -21.94 32.47 -8.65
N GLN A 424 -20.62 32.35 -8.66
CA GLN A 424 -19.96 31.43 -7.73
C GLN A 424 -20.01 32.11 -6.35
N GLY A 425 -20.95 31.67 -5.52
CA GLY A 425 -21.21 32.28 -4.22
C GLY A 425 -19.94 32.52 -3.43
N GLU A 426 -19.84 33.72 -2.85
CA GLU A 426 -18.91 34.04 -1.79
C GLU A 426 -18.91 32.88 -0.80
N LYS A 427 -17.82 32.12 -0.76
CA LYS A 427 -17.56 31.22 0.35
C LYS A 427 -17.29 32.10 1.55
N GLU A 428 -18.27 32.20 2.44
CA GLU A 428 -18.04 32.72 3.78
C GLU A 428 -16.80 32.04 4.39
N HIS A 429 -15.88 32.88 4.80
CA HIS A 429 -14.66 32.50 5.51
C HIS A 429 -14.98 32.03 6.94
#